data_6f4c34c282622313602fdd2c70bfe7ca
#
_entry.id   6f4c34c282622313602fdd2c70bfe7ca
#
_cell.length_a   1.000
_cell.length_b   1.000
_cell.length_c   1.000
_cell.angle_alpha   90.00
_cell.angle_beta   90.00
_cell.angle_gamma   90.00
#
_symmetry.space_group_name_H-M   'P 1'
#
loop_
_entity.id
_entity.type
_entity.pdbx_description
1 polymer ?
#
loop_
_entity_poly.entity_id
_entity_poly.type
_entity_poly.pdbx_seq_one_letter_code
_entity_poly.pdbx_strand_id
1 'polypeptide(L)'
;MTPTFLLPATISLSVAAQQLAAAFHFTVINQPPTTPAWFLYLTETRLELHDPTIAAGPVYVDFVGGSLGYRRCHGGGRNQPLAKAIGLKAGAGPTVLDATAGLGRDALVLASLNCQVHMVERSPAAAALLYDGLQRARQNPQLSALITERLQLRHDDAQDWLRSESPRYDVIYLDPMYPHRRQSALVKKEMRLLRQLVGDDLDAPGLLQIALAHANQRVVVKRPQWAPTLGDSRPNFSIHSDNTRFDVYLVR
;
A
#
# COMPACT_ATOMS: atom_id res chain seq x y z
N MET A 1 -18.60 9.88 2.68
CA MET A 1 -17.91 8.64 2.26
C MET A 1 -18.96 7.64 1.82
N THR A 2 -18.75 6.95 0.69
CA THR A 2 -19.62 5.85 0.28
C THR A 2 -19.44 4.69 1.28
N PRO A 3 -20.52 4.11 1.82
CA PRO A 3 -20.40 3.02 2.78
C PRO A 3 -19.70 1.82 2.13
N THR A 4 -18.69 1.28 2.80
CA THR A 4 -18.02 0.05 2.39
C THR A 4 -18.79 -1.13 2.96
N PHE A 5 -19.28 -2.02 2.10
CA PHE A 5 -20.02 -3.20 2.51
C PHE A 5 -19.08 -4.39 2.72
N LEU A 6 -19.35 -5.17 3.77
CA LEU A 6 -18.65 -6.42 4.09
C LEU A 6 -19.67 -7.56 4.18
N LEU A 7 -19.50 -8.55 3.32
CA LEU A 7 -20.33 -9.75 3.25
C LEU A 7 -19.53 -10.96 3.77
N PRO A 8 -19.95 -11.62 4.86
CA PRO A 8 -19.39 -12.91 5.26
C PRO A 8 -19.93 -14.04 4.38
N ALA A 9 -19.07 -14.95 3.96
CA ALA A 9 -19.44 -16.11 3.13
C ALA A 9 -20.38 -17.08 3.84
N THR A 10 -20.26 -17.19 5.16
CA THR A 10 -21.04 -18.09 6.01
C THR A 10 -21.40 -17.39 7.31
N ILE A 11 -22.47 -17.91 7.98
CA ILE A 11 -22.89 -17.42 9.30
C ILE A 11 -21.78 -17.59 10.36
N SER A 12 -20.97 -18.62 10.24
CA SER A 12 -19.82 -18.85 11.16
C SER A 12 -18.79 -17.71 11.14
N LEU A 13 -18.71 -16.94 10.06
CA LEU A 13 -17.82 -15.80 9.94
C LEU A 13 -18.41 -14.46 10.42
N SER A 14 -19.66 -14.47 10.94
CA SER A 14 -20.34 -13.22 11.35
C SER A 14 -19.59 -12.47 12.44
N VAL A 15 -19.01 -13.16 13.41
CA VAL A 15 -18.22 -12.53 14.49
C VAL A 15 -16.96 -11.87 13.94
N ALA A 16 -16.22 -12.57 13.08
CA ALA A 16 -15.02 -12.03 12.44
C ALA A 16 -15.37 -10.84 11.52
N ALA A 17 -16.49 -10.91 10.78
CA ALA A 17 -16.99 -9.81 9.97
C ALA A 17 -17.34 -8.59 10.82
N GLN A 18 -17.99 -8.76 11.97
CA GLN A 18 -18.29 -7.67 12.89
C GLN A 18 -17.03 -7.03 13.47
N GLN A 19 -16.01 -7.82 13.82
CA GLN A 19 -14.72 -7.32 14.31
C GLN A 19 -14.00 -6.49 13.23
N LEU A 20 -13.95 -6.96 11.99
CA LEU A 20 -13.40 -6.20 10.87
C LEU A 20 -14.21 -4.93 10.59
N ALA A 21 -15.54 -5.04 10.63
CA ALA A 21 -16.43 -3.90 10.43
C ALA A 21 -16.21 -2.82 11.50
N ALA A 22 -16.04 -3.19 12.75
CA ALA A 22 -15.73 -2.25 13.83
C ALA A 22 -14.35 -1.59 13.65
N ALA A 23 -13.33 -2.36 13.24
CA ALA A 23 -11.97 -1.87 13.08
C ALA A 23 -11.80 -0.91 11.88
N PHE A 24 -12.56 -1.12 10.81
CA PHE A 24 -12.42 -0.39 9.54
C PHE A 24 -13.68 0.37 9.12
N HIS A 25 -14.67 0.47 10.00
CA HIS A 25 -15.93 1.21 9.78
C HIS A 25 -16.74 0.71 8.57
N PHE A 26 -16.92 -0.63 8.45
CA PHE A 26 -17.73 -1.24 7.41
C PHE A 26 -19.17 -1.46 7.83
N THR A 27 -20.05 -1.60 6.85
CA THR A 27 -21.42 -2.08 7.04
C THR A 27 -21.50 -3.56 6.69
N VAL A 28 -21.78 -4.41 7.67
CA VAL A 28 -21.98 -5.84 7.43
C VAL A 28 -23.34 -6.04 6.74
N ILE A 29 -23.34 -6.81 5.66
CA ILE A 29 -24.52 -7.16 4.87
C ILE A 29 -24.67 -8.66 4.79
N ASN A 30 -25.90 -9.14 4.57
CA ASN A 30 -26.21 -10.58 4.50
C ASN A 30 -26.42 -11.08 3.06
N GLN A 31 -26.45 -10.17 2.09
CA GLN A 31 -26.59 -10.48 0.67
C GLN A 31 -25.74 -9.47 -0.14
N PRO A 32 -25.27 -9.87 -1.33
CA PRO A 32 -24.55 -8.94 -2.21
C PRO A 32 -25.39 -7.69 -2.51
N PRO A 33 -24.75 -6.52 -2.69
CA PRO A 33 -25.47 -5.30 -3.05
C PRO A 33 -26.30 -5.49 -4.33
N THR A 34 -27.52 -5.00 -4.34
CA THR A 34 -28.44 -5.08 -5.51
C THR A 34 -28.05 -4.14 -6.64
N THR A 35 -27.38 -3.04 -6.32
CA THR A 35 -26.79 -2.12 -7.31
C THR A 35 -25.35 -2.52 -7.57
N PRO A 36 -24.84 -2.39 -8.82
CA PRO A 36 -23.44 -2.66 -9.12
C PRO A 36 -22.52 -1.78 -8.27
N ALA A 37 -22.03 -2.34 -7.21
CA ALA A 37 -21.08 -1.71 -6.31
C ALA A 37 -20.06 -2.76 -5.86
N TRP A 38 -18.79 -2.35 -5.72
CA TRP A 38 -17.79 -3.20 -5.12
C TRP A 38 -18.12 -3.43 -3.63
N PHE A 39 -17.73 -4.59 -3.12
CA PHE A 39 -17.88 -4.96 -1.71
C PHE A 39 -16.74 -5.87 -1.27
N LEU A 40 -16.50 -5.90 0.02
CA LEU A 40 -15.57 -6.85 0.62
C LEU A 40 -16.29 -8.16 0.92
N TYR A 41 -15.66 -9.28 0.61
CA TYR A 41 -16.17 -10.61 0.83
C TYR A 41 -15.22 -11.38 1.73
N LEU A 42 -15.69 -11.74 2.94
CA LEU A 42 -14.90 -12.50 3.90
C LEU A 42 -15.17 -13.98 3.67
N THR A 43 -14.17 -14.69 3.15
CA THR A 43 -14.21 -16.15 3.01
C THR A 43 -13.57 -16.82 4.24
N GLU A 44 -13.62 -18.14 4.31
CA GLU A 44 -12.95 -18.92 5.36
C GLU A 44 -11.42 -18.81 5.30
N THR A 45 -10.87 -18.38 4.17
CA THR A 45 -9.42 -18.35 3.94
C THR A 45 -8.83 -16.96 3.83
N ARG A 46 -9.63 -15.93 3.46
CA ARG A 46 -9.13 -14.58 3.20
C ARG A 46 -10.23 -13.55 3.00
N LEU A 47 -9.84 -12.28 3.08
CA LEU A 47 -10.64 -11.14 2.66
C LEU A 47 -10.42 -10.83 1.18
N GLU A 48 -11.49 -10.63 0.43
CA GLU A 48 -11.49 -10.37 -1.01
C GLU A 48 -12.27 -9.10 -1.34
N LEU A 49 -11.81 -8.35 -2.33
CA LEU A 49 -12.58 -7.28 -2.94
C LEU A 49 -13.25 -7.79 -4.22
N HIS A 50 -14.54 -7.70 -4.26
CA HIS A 50 -15.39 -8.06 -5.39
C HIS A 50 -15.95 -6.83 -6.09
N ASP A 51 -15.88 -6.81 -7.41
CA ASP A 51 -16.59 -5.86 -8.27
C ASP A 51 -17.44 -6.66 -9.27
N PRO A 52 -18.77 -6.69 -9.10
CA PRO A 52 -19.66 -7.46 -9.98
C PRO A 52 -19.70 -6.93 -11.41
N THR A 53 -19.21 -5.72 -11.67
CA THR A 53 -19.15 -5.16 -13.02
C THR A 53 -17.94 -5.66 -13.83
N ILE A 54 -17.03 -6.36 -13.18
CA ILE A 54 -15.78 -6.82 -13.78
C ILE A 54 -15.77 -8.35 -13.81
N ALA A 55 -15.81 -8.94 -15.01
CA ALA A 55 -15.78 -10.40 -15.23
C ALA A 55 -14.50 -11.12 -14.73
N ALA A 56 -13.57 -10.41 -14.16
CA ALA A 56 -12.31 -10.97 -13.67
C ALA A 56 -12.36 -11.24 -12.17
N GLY A 57 -11.79 -12.34 -11.64
CA GLY A 57 -11.82 -12.80 -10.25
C GLY A 57 -11.51 -11.73 -9.17
N PRO A 58 -11.66 -11.98 -7.88
CA PRO A 58 -11.51 -11.00 -6.81
C PRO A 58 -10.09 -10.45 -6.67
N VAL A 59 -9.94 -9.32 -5.98
CA VAL A 59 -8.64 -8.77 -5.58
C VAL A 59 -8.43 -9.06 -4.09
N TYR A 60 -7.25 -9.56 -3.75
CA TYR A 60 -6.82 -9.82 -2.38
C TYR A 60 -5.32 -9.62 -2.24
N VAL A 61 -4.82 -9.47 -1.03
CA VAL A 61 -3.38 -9.39 -0.77
C VAL A 61 -2.83 -10.79 -0.55
N ASP A 62 -1.78 -11.17 -1.30
CA ASP A 62 -1.06 -12.42 -1.13
C ASP A 62 0.45 -12.15 -1.08
N PHE A 63 1.04 -12.29 0.12
CA PHE A 63 2.48 -12.12 0.34
C PHE A 63 3.26 -13.43 0.19
N VAL A 64 2.57 -14.57 0.19
CA VAL A 64 3.18 -15.89 0.16
C VAL A 64 3.45 -16.35 -1.28
N GLY A 65 2.44 -16.20 -2.14
CA GLY A 65 2.46 -16.66 -3.52
C GLY A 65 2.53 -15.55 -4.55
N GLY A 66 2.29 -15.92 -5.80
CA GLY A 66 2.13 -15.01 -6.92
C GLY A 66 3.38 -14.17 -7.25
N SER A 67 3.12 -13.01 -7.87
CA SER A 67 4.17 -12.10 -8.32
C SER A 67 4.97 -11.46 -7.17
N LEU A 68 4.38 -11.34 -5.97
CA LEU A 68 5.06 -10.77 -4.79
C LEU A 68 6.07 -11.75 -4.19
N GLY A 69 5.70 -13.02 -4.04
CA GLY A 69 6.62 -14.07 -3.61
C GLY A 69 7.80 -14.19 -4.58
N TYR A 70 7.53 -14.16 -5.89
CA TYR A 70 8.57 -14.16 -6.92
C TYR A 70 9.49 -12.92 -6.83
N ARG A 71 8.92 -11.71 -6.74
CA ARG A 71 9.70 -10.45 -6.64
C ARG A 71 10.57 -10.41 -5.39
N ARG A 72 10.10 -10.94 -4.28
CA ARG A 72 10.88 -11.07 -3.04
C ARG A 72 12.13 -11.91 -3.25
N CYS A 73 12.00 -13.05 -3.94
CA CYS A 73 13.11 -13.99 -4.15
C CYS A 73 14.03 -13.60 -5.31
N HIS A 74 13.51 -12.91 -6.35
CA HIS A 74 14.19 -12.71 -7.63
C HIS A 74 14.27 -11.24 -8.07
N GLY A 75 13.79 -10.28 -7.26
CA GLY A 75 13.62 -8.88 -7.64
C GLY A 75 14.89 -8.02 -7.68
N GLY A 76 16.09 -8.59 -7.78
CA GLY A 76 17.34 -7.83 -7.94
C GLY A 76 17.94 -7.31 -6.63
N GLY A 77 17.37 -7.62 -5.47
CA GLY A 77 17.90 -7.28 -4.16
C GLY A 77 18.19 -5.79 -3.99
N ARG A 78 19.36 -5.45 -3.47
CA ARG A 78 19.79 -4.06 -3.21
C ARG A 78 20.08 -3.25 -4.47
N ASN A 79 20.20 -3.90 -5.63
CA ASN A 79 20.48 -3.22 -6.90
C ASN A 79 19.22 -2.67 -7.57
N GLN A 80 18.03 -3.03 -7.09
CA GLN A 80 16.78 -2.54 -7.67
C GLN A 80 16.60 -1.03 -7.46
N PRO A 81 15.91 -0.33 -8.38
CA PRO A 81 15.74 1.12 -8.34
C PRO A 81 15.14 1.63 -7.02
N LEU A 82 14.16 0.94 -6.45
CA LEU A 82 13.57 1.27 -5.15
C LEU A 82 14.61 1.28 -4.02
N ALA A 83 15.45 0.23 -3.94
CA ALA A 83 16.49 0.13 -2.91
C ALA A 83 17.53 1.25 -3.02
N LYS A 84 17.91 1.61 -4.24
CA LYS A 84 18.80 2.75 -4.50
C LYS A 84 18.15 4.08 -4.11
N ALA A 85 16.86 4.25 -4.41
CA ALA A 85 16.12 5.48 -4.11
C ALA A 85 16.03 5.75 -2.61
N ILE A 86 15.70 4.73 -1.81
CA ILE A 86 15.70 4.86 -0.34
C ILE A 86 17.12 4.98 0.25
N GLY A 87 18.17 4.85 -0.56
CA GLY A 87 19.55 4.97 -0.12
C GLY A 87 20.06 3.80 0.71
N LEU A 88 19.59 2.59 0.38
CA LEU A 88 19.96 1.38 1.10
C LEU A 88 21.45 1.10 0.98
N LYS A 89 22.16 1.14 2.11
CA LYS A 89 23.59 0.80 2.22
C LYS A 89 23.78 -0.64 2.73
N ALA A 90 24.98 -1.15 2.66
CA ALA A 90 25.34 -2.41 3.31
C ALA A 90 25.18 -2.27 4.85
N GLY A 91 24.63 -3.29 5.52
CA GLY A 91 24.37 -3.28 6.95
C GLY A 91 22.90 -3.12 7.31
N ALA A 92 22.60 -2.33 8.34
CA ALA A 92 21.24 -2.11 8.82
C ALA A 92 20.39 -1.35 7.79
N GLY A 93 19.12 -1.77 7.64
CA GLY A 93 18.18 -1.04 6.82
C GLY A 93 17.65 0.21 7.54
N PRO A 94 17.29 1.27 6.80
CA PRO A 94 16.67 2.45 7.38
C PRO A 94 15.27 2.15 7.93
N THR A 95 14.80 3.04 8.82
CA THR A 95 13.38 3.14 9.16
C THR A 95 12.65 3.85 8.02
N VAL A 96 11.60 3.23 7.48
CA VAL A 96 10.84 3.75 6.35
C VAL A 96 9.37 3.92 6.75
N LEU A 97 8.81 5.09 6.49
CA LEU A 97 7.37 5.26 6.45
C LEU A 97 6.91 5.10 5.00
N ASP A 98 6.10 4.08 4.72
CA ASP A 98 5.31 4.00 3.50
C ASP A 98 3.98 4.72 3.75
N ALA A 99 3.91 5.97 3.31
CA ALA A 99 2.78 6.86 3.60
C ALA A 99 1.58 6.67 2.63
N THR A 100 1.70 5.73 1.70
CA THR A 100 0.68 5.40 0.69
C THR A 100 0.67 3.89 0.43
N ALA A 101 0.50 3.11 1.49
CA ALA A 101 0.84 1.69 1.49
C ALA A 101 0.07 0.83 0.47
N GLY A 102 -1.20 1.17 0.18
CA GLY A 102 -2.03 0.40 -0.75
C GLY A 102 -2.12 -1.07 -0.37
N LEU A 103 -1.65 -1.96 -1.24
CA LEU A 103 -1.60 -3.41 -0.96
C LEU A 103 -0.24 -3.88 -0.40
N GLY A 104 0.62 -2.99 0.07
CA GLY A 104 1.87 -3.30 0.78
C GLY A 104 2.98 -3.91 -0.07
N ARG A 105 2.93 -3.76 -1.39
CA ARG A 105 3.87 -4.43 -2.31
C ARG A 105 5.30 -3.93 -2.19
N ASP A 106 5.48 -2.62 -2.18
CA ASP A 106 6.81 -2.01 -2.05
C ASP A 106 7.30 -2.12 -0.61
N ALA A 107 6.40 -2.02 0.39
CA ALA A 107 6.70 -2.24 1.80
C ALA A 107 7.28 -3.65 2.06
N LEU A 108 6.70 -4.72 1.48
CA LEU A 108 7.24 -6.07 1.60
C LEU A 108 8.65 -6.18 1.00
N VAL A 109 8.88 -5.57 -0.15
CA VAL A 109 10.21 -5.54 -0.78
C VAL A 109 11.22 -4.83 0.14
N LEU A 110 10.88 -3.69 0.69
CA LEU A 110 11.73 -2.94 1.61
C LEU A 110 12.03 -3.73 2.88
N ALA A 111 11.01 -4.38 3.48
CA ALA A 111 11.19 -5.24 4.64
C ALA A 111 12.13 -6.43 4.34
N SER A 112 12.00 -7.05 3.15
CA SER A 112 12.89 -8.14 2.72
C SER A 112 14.34 -7.69 2.49
N LEU A 113 14.56 -6.39 2.33
CA LEU A 113 15.88 -5.75 2.24
C LEU A 113 16.40 -5.22 3.59
N ASN A 114 15.80 -5.65 4.67
CA ASN A 114 16.20 -5.33 6.04
C ASN A 114 15.74 -3.97 6.57
N CYS A 115 14.78 -3.30 5.91
CA CYS A 115 14.18 -2.07 6.40
C CYS A 115 13.13 -2.37 7.48
N GLN A 116 13.00 -1.45 8.45
CA GLN A 116 11.83 -1.38 9.33
C GLN A 116 10.79 -0.49 8.64
N VAL A 117 9.63 -1.03 8.29
CA VAL A 117 8.64 -0.32 7.49
C VAL A 117 7.35 -0.13 8.26
N HIS A 118 6.99 1.11 8.50
CA HIS A 118 5.67 1.50 8.95
C HIS A 118 4.83 1.85 7.73
N MET A 119 3.68 1.23 7.60
CA MET A 119 2.73 1.44 6.51
C MET A 119 1.54 2.24 7.02
N VAL A 120 1.20 3.32 6.34
CA VAL A 120 -0.02 4.07 6.59
C VAL A 120 -0.90 3.99 5.34
N GLU A 121 -2.17 3.59 5.54
CA GLU A 121 -3.16 3.49 4.47
C GLU A 121 -4.47 4.13 4.92
N ARG A 122 -4.94 5.12 4.15
CA ARG A 122 -6.15 5.89 4.47
C ARG A 122 -7.45 5.23 4.00
N SER A 123 -7.40 4.41 2.95
CA SER A 123 -8.58 3.70 2.46
C SER A 123 -8.92 2.54 3.40
N PRO A 124 -10.10 2.54 4.04
CA PRO A 124 -10.49 1.45 4.95
C PRO A 124 -10.44 0.08 4.27
N ALA A 125 -10.90 0.00 3.01
CA ALA A 125 -10.95 -1.25 2.28
C ALA A 125 -9.54 -1.75 1.90
N ALA A 126 -8.63 -0.87 1.45
CA ALA A 126 -7.25 -1.24 1.16
C ALA A 126 -6.51 -1.65 2.45
N ALA A 127 -6.69 -0.90 3.54
CA ALA A 127 -6.12 -1.23 4.84
C ALA A 127 -6.60 -2.57 5.38
N ALA A 128 -7.89 -2.90 5.23
CA ALA A 128 -8.43 -4.19 5.65
C ALA A 128 -7.89 -5.36 4.81
N LEU A 129 -7.80 -5.21 3.48
CA LEU A 129 -7.17 -6.21 2.61
C LEU A 129 -5.70 -6.43 2.97
N LEU A 130 -4.98 -5.34 3.22
CA LEU A 130 -3.58 -5.39 3.65
C LEU A 130 -3.43 -6.05 5.01
N TYR A 131 -4.30 -5.69 5.97
CA TYR A 131 -4.34 -6.32 7.30
C TYR A 131 -4.56 -7.83 7.20
N ASP A 132 -5.55 -8.30 6.44
CA ASP A 132 -5.81 -9.72 6.22
C ASP A 132 -4.61 -10.44 5.61
N GLY A 133 -4.00 -9.84 4.57
CA GLY A 133 -2.79 -10.37 3.94
C GLY A 133 -1.62 -10.52 4.91
N LEU A 134 -1.41 -9.54 5.79
CA LEU A 134 -0.39 -9.59 6.84
C LEU A 134 -0.69 -10.67 7.87
N GLN A 135 -1.94 -10.82 8.31
CA GLN A 135 -2.32 -11.89 9.27
C GLN A 135 -2.05 -13.27 8.69
N ARG A 136 -2.42 -13.52 7.43
CA ARG A 136 -2.10 -14.80 6.76
C ARG A 136 -0.60 -15.01 6.58
N ALA A 137 0.15 -13.98 6.23
CA ALA A 137 1.59 -14.06 6.08
C ALA A 137 2.32 -14.33 7.40
N ARG A 138 1.82 -13.83 8.54
CA ARG A 138 2.33 -14.17 9.88
C ARG A 138 2.20 -15.64 10.24
N GLN A 139 1.23 -16.35 9.67
CA GLN A 139 1.05 -17.78 9.86
C GLN A 139 1.96 -18.62 8.97
N ASN A 140 2.60 -18.02 7.96
CA ASN A 140 3.52 -18.72 7.09
C ASN A 140 4.93 -18.80 7.73
N PRO A 141 5.50 -20.00 7.96
CA PRO A 141 6.80 -20.16 8.64
C PRO A 141 7.96 -19.37 7.99
N GLN A 142 7.92 -19.19 6.66
CA GLN A 142 8.98 -18.48 5.93
C GLN A 142 8.87 -16.96 6.01
N LEU A 143 7.69 -16.42 6.37
CA LEU A 143 7.40 -14.99 6.39
C LEU A 143 7.13 -14.45 7.78
N SER A 144 6.76 -15.29 8.72
CA SER A 144 6.33 -14.89 10.07
C SER A 144 7.29 -13.90 10.72
N ALA A 145 8.56 -14.24 10.81
CA ALA A 145 9.57 -13.37 11.40
C ALA A 145 9.69 -12.03 10.64
N LEU A 146 9.80 -12.08 9.31
CA LEU A 146 9.89 -10.88 8.47
C LEU A 146 8.71 -9.93 8.70
N ILE A 147 7.48 -10.48 8.64
CA ILE A 147 6.27 -9.67 8.78
C ILE A 147 6.14 -9.10 10.19
N THR A 148 6.38 -9.93 11.21
CA THR A 148 6.19 -9.55 12.62
C THR A 148 7.22 -8.50 13.07
N GLU A 149 8.47 -8.66 12.66
CA GLU A 149 9.56 -7.81 13.11
C GLU A 149 9.68 -6.52 12.30
N ARG A 150 9.25 -6.51 11.03
CA ARG A 150 9.62 -5.43 10.10
C ARG A 150 8.46 -4.69 9.47
N LEU A 151 7.24 -5.18 9.55
CA LEU A 151 6.07 -4.53 8.97
C LEU A 151 5.05 -4.18 10.04
N GLN A 152 4.71 -2.90 10.11
CA GLN A 152 3.63 -2.39 10.95
C GLN A 152 2.63 -1.66 10.07
N LEU A 153 1.33 -1.94 10.24
CA LEU A 153 0.25 -1.27 9.52
C LEU A 153 -0.54 -0.39 10.45
N ARG A 154 -0.83 0.81 9.97
CA ARG A 154 -1.75 1.76 10.57
C ARG A 154 -2.80 2.17 9.54
N HIS A 155 -4.07 2.08 9.91
CA HIS A 155 -5.18 2.67 9.16
C HIS A 155 -5.37 4.10 9.64
N ASP A 156 -4.89 5.06 8.86
CA ASP A 156 -4.91 6.48 9.19
C ASP A 156 -4.66 7.33 7.93
N ASP A 157 -4.88 8.64 8.00
CA ASP A 157 -4.36 9.58 7.01
C ASP A 157 -2.87 9.88 7.32
N ALA A 158 -2.01 9.75 6.31
CA ALA A 158 -0.58 9.93 6.50
C ALA A 158 -0.19 11.38 6.85
N GLN A 159 -0.97 12.38 6.40
CA GLN A 159 -0.74 13.77 6.79
C GLN A 159 -1.05 13.99 8.26
N ASP A 160 -2.17 13.43 8.74
CA ASP A 160 -2.58 13.54 10.13
C ASP A 160 -1.62 12.74 11.03
N TRP A 161 -1.21 11.55 10.60
CA TRP A 161 -0.20 10.77 11.29
C TRP A 161 1.12 11.52 11.44
N LEU A 162 1.64 12.13 10.36
CA LEU A 162 2.88 12.90 10.42
C LEU A 162 2.78 14.17 11.26
N ARG A 163 1.61 14.85 11.28
CA ARG A 163 1.39 16.03 12.11
C ARG A 163 1.24 15.71 13.61
N SER A 164 0.83 14.48 13.93
CA SER A 164 0.78 14.00 15.30
C SER A 164 2.21 13.79 15.85
N GLU A 165 2.35 13.36 17.09
CA GLU A 165 3.64 12.99 17.69
C GLU A 165 4.19 11.66 17.10
N SER A 166 4.26 11.57 15.77
CA SER A 166 4.77 10.37 15.11
C SER A 166 6.30 10.25 15.29
N PRO A 167 6.84 9.05 15.35
CA PRO A 167 8.28 8.87 15.33
C PRO A 167 8.85 9.41 14.01
N ARG A 168 10.07 9.96 14.05
CA ARG A 168 10.77 10.34 12.83
C ARG A 168 11.29 9.12 12.09
N TYR A 169 11.25 9.18 10.77
CA TYR A 169 11.72 8.12 9.89
C TYR A 169 12.94 8.57 9.11
N ASP A 170 13.87 7.65 8.85
CA ASP A 170 14.99 7.95 7.98
C ASP A 170 14.54 8.29 6.57
N VAL A 171 13.55 7.55 6.07
CA VAL A 171 12.98 7.73 4.74
C VAL A 171 11.46 7.76 4.83
N ILE A 172 10.84 8.71 4.13
CA ILE A 172 9.40 8.69 3.86
C ILE A 172 9.20 8.37 2.38
N TYR A 173 8.48 7.30 2.11
CA TYR A 173 8.17 6.80 0.78
C TYR A 173 6.72 7.12 0.40
N LEU A 174 6.53 7.66 -0.80
CA LEU A 174 5.24 8.05 -1.36
C LEU A 174 5.04 7.38 -2.74
N ASP A 175 3.93 6.69 -2.93
CA ASP A 175 3.46 6.18 -4.24
C ASP A 175 2.02 6.65 -4.49
N PRO A 176 1.78 7.97 -4.55
CA PRO A 176 0.43 8.50 -4.69
C PRO A 176 -0.19 8.11 -6.03
N MET A 177 -1.49 7.83 -6.01
CA MET A 177 -2.27 7.53 -7.21
C MET A 177 -2.22 8.72 -8.17
N TYR A 178 -1.61 8.53 -9.34
CA TYR A 178 -1.53 9.55 -10.37
C TYR A 178 -2.63 9.36 -11.42
N PRO A 179 -3.34 10.43 -11.84
CA PRO A 179 -4.35 10.33 -12.88
C PRO A 179 -3.74 9.80 -14.19
N HIS A 180 -4.21 8.66 -14.68
CA HIS A 180 -3.73 8.11 -15.96
C HIS A 180 -4.33 8.84 -17.16
N ARG A 181 -3.52 9.01 -18.22
CA ARG A 181 -4.06 9.27 -19.55
C ARG A 181 -4.98 8.11 -19.96
N ARG A 182 -6.12 8.44 -20.59
CA ARG A 182 -7.22 7.51 -20.98
C ARG A 182 -6.83 6.32 -21.89
N GLN A 183 -5.58 6.11 -22.23
CA GLN A 183 -5.17 5.21 -23.31
C GLN A 183 -4.28 4.02 -22.93
N SER A 184 -4.08 3.66 -21.67
CA SER A 184 -3.38 2.40 -21.42
C SER A 184 -4.39 1.24 -21.27
N ALA A 185 -4.55 0.47 -22.32
CA ALA A 185 -5.45 -0.70 -22.40
C ALA A 185 -5.09 -1.85 -21.43
N LEU A 186 -4.02 -1.74 -20.65
CA LEU A 186 -3.45 -2.78 -19.81
C LEU A 186 -3.18 -2.34 -18.36
N VAL A 187 -4.02 -1.46 -17.81
CA VAL A 187 -3.98 -1.28 -16.35
C VAL A 187 -4.43 -2.58 -15.71
N LYS A 188 -3.52 -3.24 -14.97
CA LYS A 188 -3.84 -4.46 -14.24
C LYS A 188 -5.12 -4.22 -13.44
N LYS A 189 -6.06 -5.18 -13.51
CA LYS A 189 -7.35 -5.14 -12.84
C LYS A 189 -7.27 -4.64 -11.38
N GLU A 190 -6.30 -5.16 -10.63
CA GLU A 190 -6.05 -4.77 -9.24
C GLU A 190 -5.83 -3.26 -9.08
N MET A 191 -5.05 -2.64 -9.98
CA MET A 191 -4.79 -1.20 -9.97
C MET A 191 -6.03 -0.38 -10.32
N ARG A 192 -6.93 -0.91 -11.16
CA ARG A 192 -8.19 -0.26 -11.51
C ARG A 192 -9.15 -0.27 -10.32
N LEU A 193 -9.27 -1.41 -9.64
CA LEU A 193 -10.10 -1.54 -8.44
C LEU A 193 -9.54 -0.72 -7.27
N LEU A 194 -8.24 -0.79 -7.03
CA LEU A 194 -7.60 0.05 -6.02
C LEU A 194 -7.87 1.54 -6.25
N ARG A 195 -7.80 1.98 -7.50
CA ARG A 195 -8.07 3.36 -7.85
C ARG A 195 -9.52 3.77 -7.60
N GLN A 196 -10.48 2.88 -7.85
CA GLN A 196 -11.89 3.11 -7.51
C GLN A 196 -12.10 3.21 -5.99
N LEU A 197 -11.31 2.46 -5.21
CA LEU A 197 -11.34 2.44 -3.75
C LEU A 197 -10.69 3.66 -3.11
N VAL A 198 -9.48 4.00 -3.58
CA VAL A 198 -8.64 5.03 -2.97
C VAL A 198 -8.94 6.41 -3.57
N GLY A 199 -9.39 6.46 -4.82
CA GLY A 199 -9.53 7.71 -5.58
C GLY A 199 -8.19 8.25 -6.07
N ASP A 200 -8.20 9.48 -6.58
CA ASP A 200 -6.99 10.21 -6.94
C ASP A 200 -6.45 10.97 -5.72
N ASP A 201 -5.15 10.92 -5.53
CA ASP A 201 -4.46 11.61 -4.42
C ASP A 201 -4.19 13.07 -4.78
N LEU A 202 -5.24 13.90 -4.83
CA LEU A 202 -5.15 15.32 -5.16
C LEU A 202 -4.36 16.12 -4.10
N ASP A 203 -4.30 15.62 -2.89
CA ASP A 203 -3.60 16.18 -1.74
C ASP A 203 -2.12 15.73 -1.64
N ALA A 204 -1.65 14.87 -2.55
CA ALA A 204 -0.28 14.38 -2.55
C ALA A 204 0.81 15.47 -2.54
N PRO A 205 0.65 16.64 -3.20
CA PRO A 205 1.61 17.74 -3.05
C PRO A 205 1.75 18.25 -1.61
N GLY A 206 0.63 18.32 -0.88
CA GLY A 206 0.62 18.68 0.54
C GLY A 206 1.31 17.62 1.40
N LEU A 207 1.05 16.34 1.14
CA LEU A 207 1.72 15.23 1.81
C LEU A 207 3.24 15.28 1.60
N LEU A 208 3.72 15.62 0.39
CA LEU A 208 5.16 15.78 0.12
C LEU A 208 5.77 16.86 1.01
N GLN A 209 5.12 18.02 1.16
CA GLN A 209 5.64 19.11 2.00
C GLN A 209 5.76 18.68 3.47
N ILE A 210 4.74 17.99 3.98
CA ILE A 210 4.76 17.47 5.35
C ILE A 210 5.84 16.41 5.50
N ALA A 211 5.97 15.50 4.54
CA ALA A 211 6.99 14.45 4.55
C ALA A 211 8.41 15.05 4.58
N LEU A 212 8.68 16.11 3.81
CA LEU A 212 9.97 16.81 3.79
C LEU A 212 10.33 17.41 5.15
N ALA A 213 9.34 17.86 5.92
CA ALA A 213 9.55 18.41 7.27
C ALA A 213 9.80 17.30 8.33
N HIS A 214 9.39 16.05 8.06
CA HIS A 214 9.42 14.96 9.06
C HIS A 214 10.42 13.85 8.77
N ALA A 215 10.96 13.76 7.55
CA ALA A 215 12.01 12.80 7.22
C ALA A 215 13.37 13.22 7.84
N ASN A 216 14.17 12.24 8.28
CA ASN A 216 15.52 12.50 8.77
C ASN A 216 16.56 12.64 7.64
N GLN A 217 16.38 11.88 6.54
CA GLN A 217 17.39 11.79 5.48
C GLN A 217 16.82 12.15 4.11
N ARG A 218 15.64 11.60 3.76
CA ARG A 218 15.07 11.83 2.43
C ARG A 218 13.59 11.50 2.35
N VAL A 219 12.94 12.09 1.35
CA VAL A 219 11.63 11.66 0.85
C VAL A 219 11.83 11.06 -0.54
N VAL A 220 11.14 9.96 -0.82
CA VAL A 220 11.17 9.28 -2.12
C VAL A 220 9.75 9.23 -2.67
N VAL A 221 9.55 9.76 -3.88
CA VAL A 221 8.25 9.76 -4.55
C VAL A 221 8.33 8.90 -5.80
N LYS A 222 7.53 7.84 -5.86
CA LYS A 222 7.40 7.01 -7.06
C LYS A 222 6.46 7.68 -8.06
N ARG A 223 6.88 7.73 -9.31
CA ARG A 223 6.13 8.37 -10.41
C ARG A 223 6.20 7.53 -11.68
N PRO A 224 5.18 7.57 -12.52
CA PRO A 224 5.34 7.13 -13.90
C PRO A 224 6.46 7.95 -14.58
N GLN A 225 7.22 7.33 -15.50
CA GLN A 225 8.33 8.01 -16.20
C GLN A 225 7.96 9.36 -16.80
N TRP A 226 6.77 9.46 -17.39
CA TRP A 226 6.26 10.62 -18.12
C TRP A 226 5.55 11.65 -17.24
N ALA A 227 5.26 11.33 -15.97
CA ALA A 227 4.52 12.23 -15.08
C ALA A 227 5.38 13.45 -14.69
N PRO A 228 4.81 14.64 -14.47
CA PRO A 228 5.55 15.76 -13.88
C PRO A 228 6.01 15.41 -12.47
N THR A 229 6.91 16.20 -11.90
CA THR A 229 7.27 16.12 -10.48
C THR A 229 6.05 16.37 -9.62
N LEU A 230 6.07 15.89 -8.37
CA LEU A 230 4.98 16.11 -7.45
C LEU A 230 5.06 17.51 -6.86
N GLY A 231 4.01 18.32 -7.06
CA GLY A 231 3.99 19.72 -6.63
C GLY A 231 5.08 20.56 -7.28
N ASP A 232 5.43 21.68 -6.64
CA ASP A 232 6.41 22.65 -7.15
C ASP A 232 7.85 22.35 -6.71
N SER A 233 8.04 21.32 -5.86
CA SER A 233 9.36 20.96 -5.36
C SER A 233 10.13 20.16 -6.41
N ARG A 234 11.39 20.55 -6.65
CA ARG A 234 12.31 19.80 -7.52
C ARG A 234 13.05 18.73 -6.73
N PRO A 235 13.09 17.46 -7.21
CA PRO A 235 13.92 16.45 -6.60
C PRO A 235 15.41 16.78 -6.76
N ASN A 236 16.23 16.32 -5.81
CA ASN A 236 17.69 16.44 -5.94
C ASN A 236 18.22 15.57 -7.07
N PHE A 237 17.62 14.40 -7.29
CA PHE A 237 17.87 13.50 -8.40
C PHE A 237 16.71 12.52 -8.58
N SER A 238 16.68 11.83 -9.72
CA SER A 238 15.72 10.76 -9.98
C SER A 238 16.42 9.47 -10.38
N ILE A 239 15.87 8.33 -9.93
CA ILE A 239 16.33 7.00 -10.32
C ILE A 239 15.27 6.39 -11.22
N HIS A 240 15.66 6.07 -12.44
CA HIS A 240 14.79 5.56 -13.49
C HIS A 240 14.74 4.03 -13.52
N SER A 241 13.58 3.50 -13.88
CA SER A 241 13.27 2.11 -14.15
C SER A 241 12.44 2.06 -15.46
N ASP A 242 12.08 0.90 -15.97
CA ASP A 242 11.43 0.76 -17.30
C ASP A 242 10.17 1.65 -17.46
N ASN A 243 9.27 1.63 -16.51
CA ASN A 243 7.98 2.32 -16.58
C ASN A 243 7.77 3.36 -15.48
N THR A 244 8.67 3.40 -14.51
CA THR A 244 8.59 4.25 -13.33
C THR A 244 9.91 4.97 -13.07
N ARG A 245 9.85 6.06 -12.32
CA ARG A 245 11.02 6.69 -11.71
C ARG A 245 10.75 6.94 -10.24
N PHE A 246 11.81 7.12 -9.48
CA PHE A 246 11.80 7.51 -8.07
C PHE A 246 12.46 8.88 -7.95
N ASP A 247 11.67 9.90 -7.68
CA ASP A 247 12.14 11.25 -7.41
C ASP A 247 12.62 11.32 -5.97
N VAL A 248 13.88 11.67 -5.74
CA VAL A 248 14.53 11.67 -4.42
C VAL A 248 14.77 13.11 -3.98
N TYR A 249 14.26 13.43 -2.80
CA TYR A 249 14.40 14.71 -2.12
C TYR A 249 15.25 14.49 -0.86
N LEU A 250 16.45 15.07 -0.80
CA LEU A 250 17.32 14.97 0.36
C LEU A 250 16.91 16.01 1.40
N VAL A 251 16.79 15.59 2.64
CA VAL A 251 16.57 16.46 3.79
C VAL A 251 17.93 16.75 4.44
N ARG A 252 18.19 18.03 4.74
CA ARG A 252 19.43 18.50 5.35
C ARG A 252 19.25 18.65 6.87
#